data_1d96337f05671df3fe5107fdbe0ecfa5
#
_entry.id   1d96337f05671df3fe5107fdbe0ecfa5
#
_cell.length_a   1.000
_cell.length_b   1.000
_cell.length_c   1.000
_cell.angle_alpha   90.00
_cell.angle_beta   90.00
_cell.angle_gamma   90.00
#
_symmetry.space_group_name_H-M   'P 1'
#
loop_
_entity.id
_entity.type
_entity.pdbx_description
1 polymer ?
#
loop_
_entity_poly.entity_id
_entity_poly.type
_entity_poly.pdbx_seq_one_letter_code
_entity_poly.pdbx_strand_id
1 'polypeptide(L)'
;MRLMLPLLALGWGAISASAQWSIFAEKLPTPGHWATYQIEGVKPNEPASLTTIRLSVRNEGTITGKPYVWLSIEPIAWLGSKEKAPLRFLLPQNLDRAGANKLLESAAEIVFSNPVKGAYHMLPEDVTSLSDKVGFKTTNSLEADNPNAELIKLGEKSWTCNRLKMECFTVIDPPFVKKQTIIIRGTVWKDDTIPFGVVQAKWSEKSIKGDKVNEEQKVLTLTGFGKETAPAQALERGDRFSIWKLLFNR
;
A
#
# COMPACT_ATOMS: atom_id res chain seq x y z
N MET A 1 6.98 -19.58 27.21
CA MET A 1 6.62 -18.18 26.94
C MET A 1 7.43 -17.50 25.83
N ARG A 2 8.11 -18.25 24.92
CA ARG A 2 8.95 -17.70 23.83
C ARG A 2 8.36 -17.81 22.40
N LEU A 3 7.12 -18.30 22.24
CA LEU A 3 6.49 -18.61 20.94
C LEU A 3 5.47 -17.58 20.43
N MET A 4 5.22 -16.47 21.14
CA MET A 4 4.24 -15.45 20.75
C MET A 4 4.80 -14.34 19.81
N LEU A 5 6.12 -14.20 19.65
CA LEU A 5 6.73 -13.10 18.91
C LEU A 5 6.57 -13.14 17.38
N PRO A 6 6.56 -14.30 16.69
CA PRO A 6 6.47 -14.27 15.22
C PRO A 6 5.07 -13.99 14.67
N LEU A 7 4.00 -14.22 15.45
CA LEU A 7 2.61 -14.08 14.97
C LEU A 7 2.12 -12.63 14.89
N LEU A 8 2.58 -11.74 15.75
CA LEU A 8 2.27 -10.31 15.70
C LEU A 8 2.94 -9.62 14.51
N ALA A 9 4.07 -10.13 14.02
CA ALA A 9 4.75 -9.59 12.87
C ALA A 9 3.99 -9.81 11.54
N LEU A 10 3.13 -10.80 11.46
CA LEU A 10 2.45 -11.23 10.23
C LEU A 10 1.31 -10.29 9.77
N GLY A 11 0.62 -9.62 10.69
CA GLY A 11 -0.47 -8.69 10.34
C GLY A 11 0.01 -7.27 10.02
N TRP A 12 1.21 -6.90 10.43
CA TRP A 12 1.67 -5.52 10.48
C TRP A 12 2.34 -5.01 9.20
N GLY A 13 2.86 -5.91 8.37
CA GLY A 13 3.49 -5.53 7.11
C GLY A 13 2.51 -5.06 6.04
N ALA A 14 1.31 -5.62 6.02
CA ALA A 14 0.28 -5.16 5.09
C ALA A 14 -0.22 -3.75 5.47
N ILE A 15 -0.26 -3.46 6.77
CA ILE A 15 -0.75 -2.18 7.31
C ILE A 15 0.31 -1.09 7.15
N SER A 16 1.59 -1.38 7.38
CA SER A 16 2.68 -0.43 7.13
C SER A 16 2.88 -0.16 5.63
N ALA A 17 2.60 -1.13 4.78
CA ALA A 17 2.60 -0.95 3.33
C ALA A 17 1.47 -0.02 2.86
N SER A 18 0.33 0.09 3.59
CA SER A 18 -0.81 0.91 3.16
C SER A 18 -0.47 2.39 2.98
N ALA A 19 0.44 2.90 3.78
CA ALA A 19 0.90 4.27 3.72
C ALA A 19 1.61 4.62 2.39
N GLN A 20 2.28 3.66 1.78
CA GLN A 20 2.96 3.83 0.49
C GLN A 20 1.96 3.81 -0.68
N TRP A 21 0.79 3.18 -0.49
CA TRP A 21 -0.18 3.00 -1.55
C TRP A 21 -1.12 4.20 -1.74
N SER A 22 -1.14 5.13 -0.79
CA SER A 22 -1.90 6.38 -0.89
C SER A 22 -1.55 7.19 -2.14
N ILE A 23 -0.29 7.15 -2.60
CA ILE A 23 0.15 7.86 -3.81
C ILE A 23 -0.59 7.43 -5.08
N PHE A 24 -1.12 6.20 -5.12
CA PHE A 24 -1.87 5.67 -6.26
C PHE A 24 -3.38 5.87 -6.12
N ALA A 25 -3.88 6.05 -4.89
CA ALA A 25 -5.31 6.13 -4.63
C ALA A 25 -5.91 7.51 -4.91
N GLU A 26 -5.11 8.57 -4.93
CA GLU A 26 -5.54 9.95 -5.22
C GLU A 26 -6.16 10.09 -6.62
N LYS A 27 -5.74 9.25 -7.56
CA LYS A 27 -6.26 9.26 -8.93
C LYS A 27 -6.51 7.84 -9.40
N LEU A 28 -7.66 7.30 -9.03
CA LEU A 28 -8.06 6.00 -9.52
C LEU A 28 -8.52 6.12 -10.98
N PRO A 29 -7.94 5.36 -11.92
CA PRO A 29 -8.40 5.32 -13.29
C PRO A 29 -9.73 4.59 -13.40
N THR A 30 -10.39 4.71 -14.54
CA THR A 30 -11.60 3.92 -14.81
C THR A 30 -11.30 2.41 -14.82
N PRO A 31 -12.27 1.55 -14.48
CA PRO A 31 -12.08 0.11 -14.45
C PRO A 31 -11.50 -0.46 -15.76
N GLY A 32 -10.67 -1.48 -15.61
CA GLY A 32 -9.93 -2.11 -16.70
C GLY A 32 -8.52 -1.54 -16.91
N HIS A 33 -8.19 -0.38 -16.34
CA HIS A 33 -6.83 0.13 -16.43
C HIS A 33 -5.89 -0.56 -15.45
N TRP A 34 -4.65 -0.69 -15.88
CA TRP A 34 -3.55 -1.24 -15.08
C TRP A 34 -2.25 -0.47 -15.31
N ALA A 35 -1.35 -0.57 -14.35
CA ALA A 35 0.04 -0.13 -14.46
C ALA A 35 0.96 -1.11 -13.76
N THR A 36 2.17 -1.29 -14.29
CA THR A 36 3.24 -2.07 -13.67
C THR A 36 4.39 -1.17 -13.26
N TYR A 37 4.94 -1.47 -12.10
CA TYR A 37 6.06 -0.74 -11.53
C TYR A 37 7.14 -1.70 -11.07
N GLN A 38 8.37 -1.26 -11.19
CA GLN A 38 9.52 -1.89 -10.59
C GLN A 38 9.93 -1.10 -9.34
N ILE A 39 10.15 -1.79 -8.24
CA ILE A 39 10.63 -1.22 -6.98
C ILE A 39 12.02 -1.80 -6.74
N GLU A 40 13.01 -0.92 -6.72
CA GLU A 40 14.37 -1.23 -6.30
C GLU A 40 14.56 -0.74 -4.86
N GLY A 41 15.04 -1.63 -3.99
CA GLY A 41 15.34 -1.33 -2.60
C GLY A 41 16.82 -1.53 -2.33
N VAL A 42 17.45 -0.55 -1.67
CA VAL A 42 18.87 -0.59 -1.31
C VAL A 42 19.00 -0.37 0.19
N LYS A 43 19.58 -1.36 0.87
CA LYS A 43 19.96 -1.26 2.27
C LYS A 43 21.47 -1.17 2.39
N PRO A 44 22.00 -0.52 3.45
CA PRO A 44 23.42 -0.52 3.73
C PRO A 44 23.95 -1.96 3.83
N ASN A 45 25.00 -2.27 3.08
CA ASN A 45 25.72 -3.55 3.09
C ASN A 45 24.89 -4.78 2.65
N GLU A 46 23.75 -4.58 1.99
CA GLU A 46 22.96 -5.66 1.37
C GLU A 46 22.89 -5.45 -0.15
N PRO A 47 22.80 -6.53 -0.95
CA PRO A 47 22.54 -6.40 -2.38
C PRO A 47 21.18 -5.72 -2.62
N ALA A 48 21.08 -4.97 -3.71
CA ALA A 48 19.83 -4.35 -4.09
C ALA A 48 18.73 -5.40 -4.31
N SER A 49 17.55 -5.13 -3.77
CA SER A 49 16.35 -5.93 -3.99
C SER A 49 15.55 -5.38 -5.15
N LEU A 50 14.95 -6.26 -5.94
CA LEU A 50 14.10 -5.88 -7.06
C LEU A 50 12.75 -6.57 -6.95
N THR A 51 11.68 -5.78 -7.03
CA THR A 51 10.31 -6.30 -6.98
C THR A 51 9.48 -5.62 -8.06
N THR A 52 8.71 -6.39 -8.80
CA THR A 52 7.72 -5.86 -9.74
C THR A 52 6.34 -5.96 -9.11
N ILE A 53 5.58 -4.88 -9.20
CA ILE A 53 4.18 -4.84 -8.77
C ILE A 53 3.30 -4.46 -9.94
N ARG A 54 2.06 -4.95 -9.94
CA ARG A 54 1.00 -4.55 -10.85
C ARG A 54 -0.15 -3.95 -10.06
N LEU A 55 -0.59 -2.77 -10.48
CA LEU A 55 -1.82 -2.16 -10.01
C LEU A 55 -2.89 -2.34 -11.07
N SER A 56 -4.13 -2.59 -10.65
CA SER A 56 -5.28 -2.64 -11.55
C SER A 56 -6.54 -2.13 -10.85
N VAL A 57 -7.49 -1.61 -11.64
CA VAL A 57 -8.79 -1.18 -11.14
C VAL A 57 -9.88 -2.04 -11.76
N ARG A 58 -10.76 -2.58 -10.92
CA ARG A 58 -11.95 -3.34 -11.33
C ARG A 58 -13.21 -2.68 -10.79
N ASN A 59 -14.31 -2.78 -11.55
CA ASN A 59 -15.60 -2.31 -11.09
C ASN A 59 -16.16 -3.25 -10.01
N GLU A 60 -16.73 -2.70 -8.94
CA GLU A 60 -17.51 -3.46 -7.96
C GLU A 60 -19.01 -3.17 -8.10
N GLY A 61 -19.37 -1.97 -8.53
CA GLY A 61 -20.74 -1.51 -8.59
C GLY A 61 -21.01 -0.30 -7.73
N THR A 62 -22.23 -0.22 -7.16
CA THR A 62 -22.69 0.93 -6.40
C THR A 62 -22.96 0.54 -4.96
N ILE A 63 -22.34 1.24 -4.01
CA ILE A 63 -22.63 1.12 -2.57
C ILE A 63 -23.25 2.44 -2.11
N THR A 64 -24.44 2.39 -1.51
CA THR A 64 -25.19 3.58 -1.05
C THR A 64 -25.31 4.69 -2.10
N GLY A 65 -25.54 4.31 -3.37
CA GLY A 65 -25.69 5.25 -4.51
C GLY A 65 -24.39 5.83 -5.06
N LYS A 66 -23.22 5.46 -4.53
CA LYS A 66 -21.91 5.91 -5.01
C LYS A 66 -21.16 4.79 -5.73
N PRO A 67 -20.44 5.08 -6.83
CA PRO A 67 -19.62 4.09 -7.51
C PRO A 67 -18.41 3.70 -6.68
N TYR A 68 -18.13 2.40 -6.58
CA TYR A 68 -16.97 1.84 -5.92
C TYR A 68 -16.16 0.98 -6.87
N VAL A 69 -14.86 0.96 -6.67
CA VAL A 69 -13.91 0.18 -7.45
C VAL A 69 -12.92 -0.55 -6.56
N TRP A 70 -12.47 -1.71 -7.00
CA TRP A 70 -11.35 -2.42 -6.41
C TRP A 70 -10.03 -1.91 -6.97
N LEU A 71 -9.21 -1.32 -6.10
CA LEU A 71 -7.78 -1.13 -6.36
C LEU A 71 -7.05 -2.40 -5.94
N SER A 72 -6.49 -3.13 -6.89
CA SER A 72 -5.65 -4.31 -6.63
C SER A 72 -4.18 -3.96 -6.79
N ILE A 73 -3.35 -4.46 -5.87
CA ILE A 73 -1.89 -4.31 -5.86
C ILE A 73 -1.30 -5.71 -5.78
N GLU A 74 -0.60 -6.13 -6.83
CA GLU A 74 -0.05 -7.49 -7.01
C GLU A 74 1.37 -7.42 -7.59
N PRO A 75 2.30 -8.24 -7.19
CA PRO A 75 2.38 -9.01 -5.96
C PRO A 75 2.89 -8.18 -4.76
N ILE A 76 2.46 -8.51 -3.56
CA ILE A 76 2.95 -7.94 -2.31
C ILE A 76 3.66 -9.02 -1.51
N ALA A 77 4.83 -8.69 -0.97
CA ALA A 77 5.52 -9.55 -0.02
C ALA A 77 4.93 -9.40 1.38
N TRP A 78 4.56 -10.50 2.02
CA TRP A 78 4.15 -10.52 3.41
C TRP A 78 5.36 -10.56 4.33
N LEU A 79 5.28 -9.87 5.47
CA LEU A 79 6.31 -9.91 6.50
C LEU A 79 6.57 -11.36 6.94
N GLY A 80 7.85 -11.75 6.85
CA GLY A 80 8.29 -13.09 7.24
C GLY A 80 8.00 -14.20 6.22
N SER A 81 7.38 -13.89 5.07
CA SER A 81 7.19 -14.80 3.96
C SER A 81 7.92 -14.30 2.71
N LYS A 82 8.52 -15.24 1.98
CA LYS A 82 9.05 -14.97 0.62
C LYS A 82 7.93 -14.96 -0.43
N GLU A 83 6.77 -15.46 -0.08
CA GLU A 83 5.63 -15.52 -0.97
C GLU A 83 4.94 -14.15 -1.04
N LYS A 84 4.50 -13.82 -2.24
CA LYS A 84 3.85 -12.56 -2.56
C LYS A 84 2.35 -12.81 -2.69
N ALA A 85 1.55 -11.95 -2.08
CA ALA A 85 0.10 -12.06 -2.07
C ALA A 85 -0.56 -10.73 -2.46
N PRO A 86 -1.70 -10.75 -3.16
CA PRO A 86 -2.41 -9.54 -3.52
C PRO A 86 -2.98 -8.81 -2.31
N LEU A 87 -3.00 -7.47 -2.41
CA LEU A 87 -3.72 -6.57 -1.50
C LEU A 87 -4.74 -5.80 -2.32
N ARG A 88 -5.99 -5.72 -1.84
CA ARG A 88 -7.09 -5.05 -2.53
C ARG A 88 -7.83 -4.13 -1.59
N PHE A 89 -8.17 -2.95 -2.10
CA PHE A 89 -8.97 -1.94 -1.40
C PHE A 89 -10.23 -1.66 -2.19
N LEU A 90 -11.39 -1.76 -1.56
CA LEU A 90 -12.65 -1.29 -2.11
C LEU A 90 -12.82 0.19 -1.79
N LEU A 91 -12.67 1.04 -2.78
CA LEU A 91 -12.61 2.49 -2.62
C LEU A 91 -13.72 3.19 -3.41
N PRO A 92 -14.21 4.36 -2.93
CA PRO A 92 -14.98 5.24 -3.78
C PRO A 92 -14.20 5.59 -5.05
N GLN A 93 -14.83 5.52 -6.21
CA GLN A 93 -14.15 5.80 -7.50
C GLN A 93 -13.59 7.24 -7.56
N ASN A 94 -14.27 8.19 -6.92
CA ASN A 94 -13.87 9.60 -6.87
C ASN A 94 -13.21 9.93 -5.52
N LEU A 95 -12.22 9.14 -5.12
CA LEU A 95 -11.46 9.41 -3.90
C LEU A 95 -10.59 10.65 -4.12
N ASP A 96 -10.71 11.63 -3.24
CA ASP A 96 -9.86 12.82 -3.23
C ASP A 96 -8.52 12.58 -2.49
N ARG A 97 -7.65 13.58 -2.51
CA ARG A 97 -6.36 13.52 -1.81
C ARG A 97 -6.52 13.28 -0.30
N ALA A 98 -7.51 13.91 0.32
CA ALA A 98 -7.75 13.75 1.75
C ALA A 98 -8.15 12.31 2.08
N GLY A 99 -9.03 11.71 1.28
CA GLY A 99 -9.39 10.30 1.37
C GLY A 99 -8.23 9.36 1.05
N ALA A 100 -7.41 9.67 0.05
CA ALA A 100 -6.23 8.89 -0.28
C ALA A 100 -5.19 8.89 0.86
N ASN A 101 -5.00 10.03 1.54
CA ASN A 101 -4.14 10.11 2.72
C ASN A 101 -4.66 9.28 3.91
N LYS A 102 -5.95 8.98 3.93
CA LYS A 102 -6.63 8.09 4.90
C LYS A 102 -7.09 6.79 4.25
N LEU A 103 -6.25 6.17 3.42
CA LEU A 103 -6.61 5.05 2.57
C LEU A 103 -7.31 3.89 3.30
N LEU A 104 -6.81 3.50 4.47
CA LEU A 104 -7.41 2.42 5.28
C LEU A 104 -8.81 2.77 5.78
N GLU A 105 -8.99 4.02 6.22
CA GLU A 105 -10.27 4.52 6.76
C GLU A 105 -11.28 4.77 5.63
N SER A 106 -10.80 5.11 4.43
CA SER A 106 -11.63 5.37 3.24
C SER A 106 -12.08 4.09 2.52
N ALA A 107 -11.42 2.97 2.79
CA ALA A 107 -11.78 1.70 2.19
C ALA A 107 -13.05 1.12 2.83
N ALA A 108 -14.06 0.81 2.01
CA ALA A 108 -15.25 0.09 2.47
C ALA A 108 -14.94 -1.38 2.80
N GLU A 109 -13.91 -1.94 2.19
CA GLU A 109 -13.42 -3.29 2.45
C GLU A 109 -11.94 -3.38 2.03
N ILE A 110 -11.16 -4.16 2.77
CA ILE A 110 -9.78 -4.49 2.45
C ILE A 110 -9.66 -6.00 2.37
N VAL A 111 -9.21 -6.53 1.24
CA VAL A 111 -8.97 -7.97 1.07
C VAL A 111 -7.47 -8.19 0.91
N PHE A 112 -6.95 -9.14 1.68
CA PHE A 112 -5.57 -9.54 1.60
C PHE A 112 -5.45 -11.06 1.69
N SER A 113 -4.49 -11.61 1.00
CA SER A 113 -4.22 -13.04 1.01
C SER A 113 -2.94 -13.32 1.79
N ASN A 114 -3.01 -14.30 2.67
CA ASN A 114 -1.83 -14.87 3.30
C ASN A 114 -1.52 -16.18 2.55
N PRO A 115 -0.34 -16.38 2.00
CA PRO A 115 -0.01 -17.57 1.22
C PRO A 115 -0.19 -18.89 1.98
N VAL A 116 -0.08 -18.86 3.32
CA VAL A 116 -0.17 -20.04 4.17
C VAL A 116 -1.58 -20.23 4.74
N LYS A 117 -2.31 -19.13 5.03
CA LYS A 117 -3.57 -19.14 5.76
C LYS A 117 -4.80 -18.82 4.92
N GLY A 118 -4.62 -18.45 3.65
CA GLY A 118 -5.71 -18.10 2.74
C GLY A 118 -6.06 -16.62 2.72
N ALA A 119 -7.21 -16.29 2.14
CA ALA A 119 -7.69 -14.93 2.00
C ALA A 119 -8.43 -14.46 3.27
N TYR A 120 -8.32 -13.18 3.55
CA TYR A 120 -9.03 -12.49 4.63
C TYR A 120 -9.58 -11.17 4.12
N HIS A 121 -10.70 -10.74 4.70
CA HIS A 121 -11.22 -9.40 4.49
C HIS A 121 -11.37 -8.63 5.80
N MET A 122 -11.20 -7.32 5.73
CA MET A 122 -11.39 -6.37 6.84
C MET A 122 -12.43 -5.34 6.43
N LEU A 123 -13.32 -5.00 7.35
CA LEU A 123 -14.29 -3.92 7.24
C LEU A 123 -13.79 -2.68 8.03
N PRO A 124 -14.39 -1.49 7.85
CA PRO A 124 -13.97 -0.28 8.56
C PRO A 124 -13.90 -0.44 10.09
N GLU A 125 -14.84 -1.16 10.68
CA GLU A 125 -14.85 -1.45 12.13
C GLU A 125 -13.69 -2.34 12.57
N ASP A 126 -13.18 -3.20 11.70
CA ASP A 126 -12.00 -4.05 12.00
C ASP A 126 -10.73 -3.19 12.00
N VAL A 127 -10.64 -2.20 11.07
CA VAL A 127 -9.54 -1.22 11.03
C VAL A 127 -9.54 -0.37 12.30
N THR A 128 -10.70 0.14 12.72
CA THR A 128 -10.86 0.89 13.97
C THR A 128 -10.45 0.03 15.18
N SER A 129 -10.96 -1.19 15.25
CA SER A 129 -10.61 -2.13 16.33
C SER A 129 -9.12 -2.45 16.38
N LEU A 130 -8.44 -2.52 15.23
CA LEU A 130 -7.00 -2.70 15.15
C LEU A 130 -6.27 -1.47 15.72
N SER A 131 -6.71 -0.27 15.34
CA SER A 131 -6.17 0.99 15.86
C SER A 131 -6.26 1.05 17.39
N ASP A 132 -7.42 0.75 17.94
CA ASP A 132 -7.67 0.83 19.38
C ASP A 132 -6.91 -0.23 20.19
N LYS A 133 -6.81 -1.46 19.66
CA LYS A 133 -6.23 -2.60 20.42
C LYS A 133 -4.72 -2.72 20.28
N VAL A 134 -4.15 -2.27 19.17
CA VAL A 134 -2.70 -2.36 18.90
C VAL A 134 -2.01 -1.00 18.76
N GLY A 135 -2.71 0.08 19.10
CA GLY A 135 -2.15 1.44 19.06
C GLY A 135 -1.65 1.82 17.66
N PHE A 136 -2.33 1.31 16.61
CA PHE A 136 -1.97 1.65 15.24
C PHE A 136 -2.40 3.06 14.90
N LYS A 137 -1.46 3.91 14.51
CA LYS A 137 -1.71 5.28 14.03
C LYS A 137 -0.88 5.53 12.79
N THR A 138 -1.50 6.07 11.76
CA THR A 138 -0.79 6.49 10.55
C THR A 138 -1.20 7.89 10.12
N THR A 139 -0.23 8.66 9.66
CA THR A 139 -0.46 9.96 9.03
C THR A 139 0.29 9.97 7.71
N ASN A 140 -0.40 10.39 6.65
CA ASN A 140 0.18 10.53 5.33
C ASN A 140 0.00 11.96 4.86
N SER A 141 0.99 12.52 4.20
CA SER A 141 0.85 13.75 3.43
C SER A 141 1.48 13.58 2.05
N LEU A 142 0.83 14.20 1.07
CA LEU A 142 1.32 14.35 -0.27
C LEU A 142 1.08 15.80 -0.68
N GLU A 143 2.14 16.57 -0.78
CA GLU A 143 2.10 18.02 -0.95
C GLU A 143 2.86 18.44 -2.20
N ALA A 144 2.42 19.51 -2.86
CA ALA A 144 3.18 20.08 -3.96
C ALA A 144 4.55 20.57 -3.45
N ASP A 145 5.62 20.08 -4.10
CA ASP A 145 7.00 20.41 -3.71
C ASP A 145 7.60 21.48 -4.63
N ASN A 146 7.23 21.47 -5.92
CA ASN A 146 7.71 22.43 -6.90
C ASN A 146 6.55 22.84 -7.81
N PRO A 147 6.32 24.15 -8.02
CA PRO A 147 5.30 24.62 -8.96
C PRO A 147 5.69 24.36 -10.44
N ASN A 148 6.97 24.12 -10.73
CA ASN A 148 7.43 23.84 -12.09
C ASN A 148 7.40 22.33 -12.36
N ALA A 149 6.83 21.96 -13.50
CA ALA A 149 6.87 20.59 -13.98
C ALA A 149 8.30 20.17 -14.35
N GLU A 150 8.63 18.91 -14.08
CA GLU A 150 9.92 18.29 -14.36
C GLU A 150 9.79 17.22 -15.44
N LEU A 151 10.77 17.17 -16.36
CA LEU A 151 10.82 16.12 -17.38
C LEU A 151 11.48 14.86 -16.79
N ILE A 152 10.70 13.78 -16.67
CA ILE A 152 11.19 12.47 -16.23
C ILE A 152 11.33 11.56 -17.45
N LYS A 153 12.55 11.09 -17.69
CA LYS A 153 12.88 10.19 -18.79
C LYS A 153 13.12 8.77 -18.27
N LEU A 154 12.35 7.80 -18.79
CA LEU A 154 12.46 6.38 -18.49
C LEU A 154 12.62 5.60 -19.82
N GLY A 155 13.84 5.15 -20.10
CA GLY A 155 14.19 4.60 -21.41
C GLY A 155 14.01 5.61 -22.52
N GLU A 156 13.21 5.28 -23.55
CA GLU A 156 12.92 6.15 -24.70
C GLU A 156 11.73 7.09 -24.46
N LYS A 157 10.96 6.89 -23.40
CA LYS A 157 9.76 7.67 -23.08
C LYS A 157 10.09 8.78 -22.08
N SER A 158 9.38 9.90 -22.21
CA SER A 158 9.49 11.02 -21.29
C SER A 158 8.11 11.56 -20.93
N TRP A 159 7.98 12.05 -19.67
CA TRP A 159 6.75 12.61 -19.13
C TRP A 159 7.03 13.93 -18.44
N THR A 160 6.11 14.87 -18.57
CA THR A 160 6.15 16.16 -17.87
C THR A 160 5.41 16.03 -16.55
N CYS A 161 6.15 15.86 -15.48
CA CYS A 161 5.61 15.47 -14.17
C CYS A 161 5.54 16.64 -13.20
N ASN A 162 4.47 16.69 -12.41
CA ASN A 162 4.41 17.48 -11.20
C ASN A 162 5.16 16.74 -10.08
N ARG A 163 6.02 17.45 -9.36
CA ARG A 163 6.76 16.92 -8.23
C ARG A 163 6.00 17.15 -6.92
N LEU A 164 5.83 16.09 -6.16
CA LEU A 164 5.16 16.10 -4.86
C LEU A 164 6.10 15.56 -3.80
N LYS A 165 6.09 16.17 -2.62
CA LYS A 165 6.72 15.65 -1.42
C LYS A 165 5.80 14.65 -0.75
N MET A 166 6.32 13.50 -0.38
CA MET A 166 5.61 12.44 0.32
C MET A 166 6.19 12.27 1.72
N GLU A 167 5.32 12.29 2.72
CA GLU A 167 5.68 11.89 4.08
C GLU A 167 4.64 10.91 4.62
N CYS A 168 5.11 9.88 5.31
CA CYS A 168 4.28 8.97 6.07
C CYS A 168 4.93 8.68 7.41
N PHE A 169 4.11 8.68 8.43
CA PHE A 169 4.51 8.34 9.78
C PHE A 169 3.53 7.32 10.35
N THR A 170 4.01 6.12 10.65
CA THR A 170 3.20 5.06 11.22
C THR A 170 3.77 4.64 12.57
N VAL A 171 2.91 4.59 13.57
CA VAL A 171 3.21 4.06 14.91
C VAL A 171 2.39 2.81 15.15
N ILE A 172 3.02 1.80 15.71
CA ILE A 172 2.42 0.56 16.12
C ILE A 172 2.89 0.30 17.55
N ASP A 173 1.97 0.39 18.50
CA ASP A 173 2.27 0.37 19.93
C ASP A 173 1.39 -0.64 20.67
N PRO A 174 1.54 -1.95 20.39
CA PRO A 174 0.71 -2.97 21.01
C PRO A 174 1.11 -3.21 22.46
N PRO A 175 0.17 -3.58 23.31
CA PRO A 175 0.47 -3.98 24.66
C PRO A 175 1.44 -5.17 24.68
N PHE A 176 2.45 -5.12 25.56
CA PHE A 176 3.44 -6.19 25.80
C PHE A 176 4.46 -6.42 24.68
N VAL A 177 4.49 -5.61 23.63
CA VAL A 177 5.47 -5.69 22.53
C VAL A 177 6.17 -4.35 22.36
N LYS A 178 7.44 -4.38 21.96
CA LYS A 178 8.19 -3.13 21.69
C LYS A 178 7.48 -2.32 20.59
N LYS A 179 7.23 -1.07 20.89
CA LYS A 179 6.74 -0.05 19.94
C LYS A 179 7.58 -0.07 18.68
N GLN A 180 6.90 0.02 17.54
CA GLN A 180 7.52 0.19 16.24
C GLN A 180 7.08 1.51 15.62
N THR A 181 8.02 2.23 15.05
CA THR A 181 7.77 3.47 14.29
C THR A 181 8.33 3.30 12.88
N ILE A 182 7.53 3.63 11.88
CA ILE A 182 7.95 3.61 10.47
C ILE A 182 7.81 5.03 9.94
N ILE A 183 8.87 5.54 9.36
CA ILE A 183 8.96 6.88 8.78
C ILE A 183 9.32 6.72 7.32
N ILE A 184 8.49 7.25 6.43
CA ILE A 184 8.73 7.28 4.99
C ILE A 184 8.79 8.74 4.57
N ARG A 185 9.84 9.13 3.87
CA ARG A 185 10.00 10.45 3.28
C ARG A 185 10.56 10.36 1.90
N GLY A 186 9.96 11.12 0.98
CA GLY A 186 10.41 11.04 -0.40
C GLY A 186 9.72 12.00 -1.34
N THR A 187 9.92 11.73 -2.60
CA THR A 187 9.40 12.52 -3.73
C THR A 187 8.68 11.60 -4.69
N VAL A 188 7.53 12.08 -5.19
CA VAL A 188 6.72 11.40 -6.20
C VAL A 188 6.59 12.32 -7.40
N TRP A 189 6.82 11.79 -8.60
CA TRP A 189 6.60 12.47 -9.88
C TRP A 189 5.33 11.93 -10.52
N LYS A 190 4.37 12.83 -10.75
CA LYS A 190 3.05 12.48 -11.26
C LYS A 190 2.76 13.13 -12.61
N ASP A 191 2.19 12.36 -13.53
CA ASP A 191 1.70 12.79 -14.82
C ASP A 191 0.26 12.30 -15.01
N ASP A 192 -0.62 13.21 -15.41
CA ASP A 192 -2.05 12.94 -15.54
C ASP A 192 -2.43 12.01 -16.68
N THR A 193 -1.55 11.75 -17.61
CA THR A 193 -1.76 10.83 -18.73
C THR A 193 -1.57 9.37 -18.35
N ILE A 194 -0.97 9.10 -17.18
CA ILE A 194 -0.69 7.76 -16.69
C ILE A 194 -1.83 7.27 -15.79
N PRO A 195 -2.30 6.00 -15.93
CA PRO A 195 -3.16 5.39 -14.93
C PRO A 195 -2.52 5.45 -13.54
N PHE A 196 -3.29 5.82 -12.52
CA PHE A 196 -2.81 6.10 -11.14
C PHE A 196 -1.90 7.34 -11.01
N GLY A 197 -1.53 7.99 -12.10
CA GLY A 197 -0.78 9.23 -12.13
C GLY A 197 0.71 9.13 -11.78
N VAL A 198 1.22 8.04 -11.27
CA VAL A 198 2.62 7.91 -10.80
C VAL A 198 3.54 7.47 -11.94
N VAL A 199 4.58 8.25 -12.21
CA VAL A 199 5.66 7.90 -13.15
C VAL A 199 6.88 7.35 -12.41
N GLN A 200 7.29 8.02 -11.36
CA GLN A 200 8.42 7.63 -10.51
C GLN A 200 8.17 8.08 -9.07
N ALA A 201 8.73 7.33 -8.12
CA ALA A 201 8.85 7.79 -6.74
C ALA A 201 10.20 7.36 -6.15
N LYS A 202 10.76 8.19 -5.26
CA LYS A 202 12.00 7.90 -4.54
C LYS A 202 11.79 8.23 -3.07
N TRP A 203 12.08 7.29 -2.18
CA TRP A 203 11.90 7.54 -0.75
C TRP A 203 12.91 6.79 0.11
N SER A 204 13.11 7.29 1.32
CA SER A 204 13.71 6.54 2.42
C SER A 204 12.62 5.97 3.32
N GLU A 205 12.81 4.74 3.74
CA GLU A 205 11.99 4.07 4.75
C GLU A 205 12.86 3.77 5.96
N LYS A 206 12.50 4.34 7.12
CA LYS A 206 13.19 4.10 8.38
C LYS A 206 12.24 3.40 9.35
N SER A 207 12.61 2.21 9.79
CA SER A 207 11.87 1.43 10.78
C SER A 207 12.67 1.38 12.09
N ILE A 208 12.01 1.79 13.19
CA ILE A 208 12.58 1.85 14.54
C ILE A 208 11.76 0.91 15.43
N LYS A 209 12.41 -0.09 16.02
CA LYS A 209 11.80 -1.05 16.96
C LYS A 209 12.70 -1.24 18.20
N GLY A 210 12.38 -0.53 19.28
CA GLY A 210 13.29 -0.40 20.41
C GLY A 210 14.60 0.23 19.97
N ASP A 211 15.72 -0.42 20.22
CA ASP A 211 17.07 0.06 19.86
C ASP A 211 17.50 -0.29 18.41
N LYS A 212 16.67 -1.08 17.71
CA LYS A 212 16.96 -1.48 16.33
C LYS A 212 16.42 -0.45 15.35
N VAL A 213 17.29 0.05 14.51
CA VAL A 213 16.98 0.97 13.41
C VAL A 213 17.37 0.29 12.11
N ASN A 214 16.40 0.18 11.19
CA ASN A 214 16.64 -0.25 9.81
C ASN A 214 16.28 0.90 8.89
N GLU A 215 17.10 1.13 7.88
CA GLU A 215 16.86 2.15 6.86
C GLU A 215 17.07 1.55 5.48
N GLU A 216 16.17 1.88 4.55
CA GLU A 216 16.19 1.40 3.18
C GLU A 216 15.83 2.56 2.24
N GLN A 217 16.60 2.71 1.17
CA GLN A 217 16.26 3.62 0.07
C GLN A 217 15.49 2.85 -0.98
N LYS A 218 14.40 3.42 -1.47
CA LYS A 218 13.55 2.78 -2.48
C LYS A 218 13.31 3.70 -3.67
N VAL A 219 13.33 3.10 -4.85
CA VAL A 219 12.98 3.75 -6.10
C VAL A 219 11.89 2.93 -6.76
N LEU A 220 10.75 3.56 -7.02
CA LEU A 220 9.66 2.99 -7.80
C LEU A 220 9.67 3.64 -9.18
N THR A 221 9.60 2.82 -10.21
CA THR A 221 9.66 3.26 -11.61
C THR A 221 8.55 2.61 -12.42
N LEU A 222 7.78 3.39 -13.16
CA LEU A 222 6.78 2.90 -14.11
C LEU A 222 7.46 2.09 -15.22
N THR A 223 6.98 0.87 -15.47
CA THR A 223 7.51 -0.03 -16.52
C THR A 223 6.51 -0.32 -17.62
N GLY A 224 5.20 -0.17 -17.35
CA GLY A 224 4.17 -0.37 -18.34
C GLY A 224 2.80 0.02 -17.82
N PHE A 225 1.88 0.31 -18.73
CA PHE A 225 0.49 0.57 -18.42
C PHE A 225 -0.41 0.30 -19.61
N GLY A 226 -1.69 0.12 -19.37
CA GLY A 226 -2.66 -0.13 -20.43
C GLY A 226 -4.07 -0.28 -19.91
N LYS A 227 -4.93 -0.77 -20.80
CA LYS A 227 -6.31 -1.12 -20.52
C LYS A 227 -6.59 -2.53 -21.01
N GLU A 228 -7.28 -3.32 -20.21
CA GLU A 228 -7.74 -4.65 -20.58
C GLU A 228 -9.22 -4.80 -20.24
N THR A 229 -9.90 -5.70 -20.94
CA THR A 229 -11.23 -6.13 -20.52
C THR A 229 -11.06 -6.99 -19.28
N ALA A 230 -11.35 -6.43 -18.11
CA ALA A 230 -11.24 -7.18 -16.86
C ALA A 230 -12.20 -8.37 -16.90
N PRO A 231 -11.72 -9.62 -16.73
CA PRO A 231 -12.61 -10.75 -16.56
C PRO A 231 -13.48 -10.49 -15.33
N ALA A 232 -14.77 -10.82 -15.45
CA ALA A 232 -15.74 -10.78 -14.35
C ALA A 232 -15.46 -11.94 -13.35
N GLN A 233 -14.23 -12.05 -12.87
CA GLN A 233 -13.86 -13.05 -11.89
C GLN A 233 -14.29 -12.54 -10.52
N ALA A 234 -15.16 -13.29 -9.85
CA ALA A 234 -15.55 -13.01 -8.48
C ALA A 234 -14.29 -12.91 -7.60
N LEU A 235 -14.25 -11.86 -6.79
CA LEU A 235 -13.15 -11.67 -5.86
C LEU A 235 -13.32 -12.66 -4.68
N GLU A 236 -12.31 -13.49 -4.45
CA GLU A 236 -12.28 -14.32 -3.25
C GLU A 236 -12.00 -13.42 -2.04
N ARG A 237 -13.01 -13.27 -1.18
CA ARG A 237 -12.93 -12.44 0.03
C ARG A 237 -12.32 -13.18 1.22
N GLY A 238 -12.47 -14.49 1.25
CA GLY A 238 -12.02 -15.33 2.36
C GLY A 238 -12.74 -15.04 3.69
N ASP A 239 -12.13 -15.45 4.79
CA ASP A 239 -12.66 -15.26 6.14
C ASP A 239 -12.60 -13.80 6.60
N ARG A 240 -13.57 -13.38 7.44
CA ARG A 240 -13.45 -12.08 8.10
C ARG A 240 -12.24 -12.07 9.03
N PHE A 241 -11.42 -11.03 8.90
CA PHE A 241 -10.26 -10.81 9.75
C PHE A 241 -10.69 -10.67 11.22
N SER A 242 -9.95 -11.33 12.09
CA SER A 242 -10.12 -11.18 13.53
C SER A 242 -8.76 -11.15 14.19
N ILE A 243 -8.50 -10.10 14.96
CA ILE A 243 -7.26 -9.98 15.71
C ILE A 243 -7.09 -11.15 16.69
N TRP A 244 -8.19 -11.70 17.22
CA TRP A 244 -8.18 -12.84 18.10
C TRP A 244 -7.81 -14.14 17.37
N LYS A 245 -8.33 -14.35 16.15
CA LYS A 245 -7.89 -15.46 15.28
C LYS A 245 -6.40 -15.36 14.96
N LEU A 246 -5.91 -14.14 14.72
CA LEU A 246 -4.48 -13.92 14.46
C LEU A 246 -3.60 -14.23 15.68
N LEU A 247 -4.05 -13.87 16.89
CA LEU A 247 -3.29 -14.02 18.13
C LEU A 247 -3.36 -15.45 18.69
N PHE A 248 -4.50 -16.14 18.54
CA PHE A 248 -4.79 -17.41 19.23
C PHE A 248 -4.97 -18.61 18.31
N ASN A 249 -5.16 -18.46 17.01
CA ASN A 249 -5.16 -19.61 16.10
C ASN A 249 -3.71 -20.06 15.82
N ARG A 250 -3.42 -21.21 16.38
CA ARG A 250 -2.24 -22.01 16.08
C ARG A 250 -2.42 -22.78 14.78
#